data_b94706e257b323c65230e5fed293893b
#
_entry.id   b94706e257b323c65230e5fed293893b
#
_cell.length_a   1.000
_cell.length_b   1.000
_cell.length_c   1.000
_cell.angle_alpha   90.00
_cell.angle_beta   90.00
_cell.angle_gamma   90.00
#
_symmetry.space_group_name_H-M   'P 1'
#
loop_
_entity.id
_entity.type
_entity.pdbx_description
1 polymer ?
#
loop_
_entity_poly.entity_id
_entity_poly.type
_entity_poly.pdbx_seq_one_letter_code
_entity_poly.pdbx_strand_id
1 'polypeptide(L)'
;KNMEDKIVILTGGSRGIGHATSKKFWDNGWRVITCSRTPVAPQCPWEQNKKDHFQIDLEDLNSLDDKLNDLKKLLDGRPVKALINNAAISPKDENNKRLSFIDTPVELWQKVFNVNFFAPILMSKALIKNLQLAKGMVINVTSIASDTVHEFAGPAYGTSKAALKSLTREMAS
;
A
#
# COMPACT_ATOMS: atom_id res chain seq x y z
N LYS A 1 24.98 12.81 0.64
CA LYS A 1 23.56 13.19 0.40
C LYS A 1 22.77 12.63 1.57
N ASN A 2 22.13 13.50 2.35
CA ASN A 2 21.35 13.08 3.51
C ASN A 2 20.20 12.18 3.04
N MET A 3 20.11 10.97 3.56
CA MET A 3 18.96 10.04 3.32
C MET A 3 17.62 10.66 3.77
N GLU A 4 17.66 11.70 4.60
CA GLU A 4 16.46 12.40 5.11
C GLU A 4 15.71 13.22 4.04
N ASP A 5 16.37 13.54 2.92
CA ASP A 5 15.77 14.42 1.89
C ASP A 5 14.87 13.69 0.87
N LYS A 6 14.91 12.35 0.83
CA LYS A 6 14.15 11.53 -0.11
C LYS A 6 13.36 10.47 0.63
N ILE A 7 12.16 10.82 1.06
CA ILE A 7 11.27 9.89 1.76
C ILE A 7 10.35 9.20 0.76
N VAL A 8 10.31 7.86 0.82
CA VAL A 8 9.27 7.03 0.20
C VAL A 8 8.50 6.28 1.28
N ILE A 9 7.18 6.26 1.15
CA ILE A 9 6.28 5.48 1.99
C ILE A 9 5.68 4.38 1.14
N LEU A 10 5.75 3.12 1.62
CA LEU A 10 5.33 1.96 0.85
C LEU A 10 4.47 1.03 1.71
N THR A 11 3.29 0.67 1.21
CA THR A 11 2.43 -0.33 1.86
C THR A 11 2.71 -1.74 1.32
N GLY A 12 2.67 -2.75 2.20
CA GLY A 12 2.94 -4.13 1.82
C GLY A 12 4.43 -4.43 1.58
N GLY A 13 5.31 -3.79 2.37
CA GLY A 13 6.77 -3.92 2.22
C GLY A 13 7.40 -5.21 2.77
N SER A 14 6.63 -6.10 3.40
CA SER A 14 7.17 -7.28 4.10
C SER A 14 7.59 -8.43 3.20
N ARG A 15 7.08 -8.52 1.96
CA ARG A 15 7.36 -9.61 1.02
C ARG A 15 7.14 -9.20 -0.44
N GLY A 16 7.60 -10.07 -1.37
CA GLY A 16 7.30 -9.96 -2.80
C GLY A 16 7.75 -8.64 -3.42
N ILE A 17 6.89 -8.07 -4.25
CA ILE A 17 7.16 -6.82 -5.00
C ILE A 17 7.45 -5.66 -4.04
N GLY A 18 6.66 -5.51 -2.98
CA GLY A 18 6.86 -4.43 -2.01
C GLY A 18 8.23 -4.50 -1.33
N HIS A 19 8.66 -5.70 -0.93
CA HIS A 19 9.99 -5.91 -0.33
C HIS A 19 11.11 -5.55 -1.32
N ALA A 20 11.04 -6.06 -2.55
CA ALA A 20 12.04 -5.76 -3.59
C ALA A 20 12.09 -4.26 -3.92
N THR A 21 10.93 -3.61 -3.95
CA THR A 21 10.81 -2.17 -4.16
C THR A 21 11.44 -1.39 -3.01
N SER A 22 11.14 -1.76 -1.76
CA SER A 22 11.74 -1.14 -0.56
C SER A 22 13.27 -1.24 -0.60
N LYS A 23 13.79 -2.44 -0.93
CA LYS A 23 15.23 -2.65 -1.09
C LYS A 23 15.83 -1.74 -2.16
N LYS A 24 15.17 -1.63 -3.31
CA LYS A 24 15.65 -0.78 -4.41
C LYS A 24 15.73 0.69 -4.03
N PHE A 25 14.75 1.21 -3.32
CA PHE A 25 14.77 2.58 -2.80
C PHE A 25 15.89 2.76 -1.77
N TRP A 26 16.01 1.84 -0.83
CA TRP A 26 17.07 1.87 0.18
C TRP A 26 18.46 1.88 -0.44
N ASP A 27 18.74 0.98 -1.38
CA ASP A 27 20.04 0.87 -2.08
C ASP A 27 20.38 2.17 -2.86
N ASN A 28 19.37 2.98 -3.19
CA ASN A 28 19.54 4.27 -3.85
C ASN A 28 19.53 5.48 -2.89
N GLY A 29 19.71 5.24 -1.59
CA GLY A 29 19.89 6.29 -0.58
C GLY A 29 18.59 7.02 -0.23
N TRP A 30 17.43 6.34 -0.30
CA TRP A 30 16.16 6.86 0.17
C TRP A 30 15.90 6.43 1.61
N ARG A 31 15.25 7.29 2.38
CA ARG A 31 14.59 6.87 3.61
C ARG A 31 13.31 6.13 3.24
N VAL A 32 13.24 4.84 3.61
CA VAL A 32 12.12 3.97 3.29
C VAL A 32 11.26 3.77 4.53
N ILE A 33 10.02 4.25 4.49
CA ILE A 33 9.03 4.01 5.53
C ILE A 33 8.07 2.95 5.01
N THR A 34 8.00 1.80 5.69
CA THR A 34 7.14 0.68 5.28
C THR A 34 5.93 0.52 6.19
N CYS A 35 4.82 0.09 5.60
CA CYS A 35 3.59 -0.24 6.31
C CYS A 35 3.17 -1.66 5.97
N SER A 36 2.97 -2.53 6.97
CA SER A 36 2.44 -3.89 6.78
C SER A 36 1.80 -4.42 8.06
N ARG A 37 1.04 -5.52 7.94
CA ARG A 37 0.41 -6.20 9.09
C ARG A 37 1.43 -6.92 9.98
N THR A 38 2.50 -7.38 9.38
CA THR A 38 3.56 -8.13 10.08
C THR A 38 4.78 -7.25 10.30
N PRO A 39 5.56 -7.50 11.35
CA PRO A 39 6.87 -6.87 11.54
C PRO A 39 7.76 -7.09 10.30
N VAL A 40 8.67 -6.18 10.06
CA VAL A 40 9.71 -6.35 9.02
C VAL A 40 10.66 -7.45 9.47
N ALA A 41 11.16 -8.23 8.53
CA ALA A 41 12.15 -9.27 8.84
C ALA A 41 13.46 -8.63 9.31
N PRO A 42 14.10 -9.17 10.38
CA PRO A 42 15.30 -8.56 10.99
C PRO A 42 16.47 -8.32 10.05
N GLN A 43 16.54 -9.04 8.94
CA GLN A 43 17.58 -8.90 7.93
C GLN A 43 17.36 -7.74 6.94
N CYS A 44 16.23 -7.02 7.03
CA CYS A 44 15.96 -5.91 6.12
C CYS A 44 16.79 -4.68 6.53
N PRO A 45 17.62 -4.10 5.65
CA PRO A 45 18.50 -2.98 6.00
C PRO A 45 17.76 -1.74 6.52
N TRP A 46 16.55 -1.47 6.01
CA TRP A 46 15.72 -0.35 6.46
C TRP A 46 15.08 -0.57 7.83
N GLU A 47 15.16 -1.78 8.40
CA GLU A 47 14.73 -2.07 9.75
C GLU A 47 15.69 -1.56 10.83
N GLN A 48 16.94 -1.26 10.48
CA GLN A 48 17.92 -0.66 11.40
C GLN A 48 17.32 0.61 12.04
N ASN A 49 16.39 1.24 11.37
CA ASN A 49 15.59 2.34 11.88
C ASN A 49 14.18 1.84 12.25
N LYS A 50 14.04 1.16 13.40
CA LYS A 50 12.78 0.57 13.89
C LYS A 50 11.59 1.54 13.90
N LYS A 51 11.86 2.86 13.78
CA LYS A 51 10.87 3.93 13.68
C LYS A 51 10.25 4.03 12.27
N ASP A 52 10.88 3.45 11.25
CA ASP A 52 10.45 3.57 9.86
C ASP A 52 9.61 2.38 9.38
N HIS A 53 9.15 1.54 10.30
CA HIS A 53 8.17 0.51 10.02
C HIS A 53 6.92 0.71 10.87
N PHE A 54 5.76 0.82 10.21
CA PHE A 54 4.46 0.91 10.85
C PHE A 54 3.71 -0.41 10.69
N GLN A 55 3.42 -1.04 11.81
CA GLN A 55 2.51 -2.18 11.80
C GLN A 55 1.08 -1.66 11.71
N ILE A 56 0.46 -1.85 10.54
CA ILE A 56 -0.88 -1.35 10.20
C ILE A 56 -1.66 -2.47 9.54
N ASP A 57 -2.88 -2.70 10.00
CA ASP A 57 -3.87 -3.50 9.29
C ASP A 57 -4.72 -2.57 8.40
N LEU A 58 -4.54 -2.70 7.08
CA LEU A 58 -5.27 -1.92 6.09
C LEU A 58 -6.71 -2.43 5.87
N GLU A 59 -7.08 -3.56 6.45
CA GLU A 59 -8.45 -4.06 6.45
C GLU A 59 -9.33 -3.32 7.47
N ASP A 60 -8.75 -2.94 8.61
CA ASP A 60 -9.43 -2.17 9.65
C ASP A 60 -9.30 -0.66 9.41
N LEU A 61 -10.24 -0.12 8.64
CA LEU A 61 -10.24 1.30 8.30
C LEU A 61 -10.46 2.23 9.51
N ASN A 62 -11.06 1.74 10.60
CA ASN A 62 -11.30 2.53 11.79
C ASN A 62 -9.99 2.78 12.56
N SER A 63 -9.16 1.75 12.72
CA SER A 63 -7.85 1.90 13.36
C SER A 63 -6.82 2.58 12.45
N LEU A 64 -7.07 2.61 11.14
CA LEU A 64 -6.17 3.20 10.18
C LEU A 64 -5.97 4.71 10.39
N ASP A 65 -7.03 5.44 10.76
CA ASP A 65 -6.93 6.89 11.00
C ASP A 65 -5.97 7.23 12.15
N ASP A 66 -6.00 6.48 13.24
CA ASP A 66 -5.08 6.67 14.36
C ASP A 66 -3.64 6.39 13.93
N LYS A 67 -3.41 5.30 13.19
CA LYS A 67 -2.10 4.95 12.65
C LYS A 67 -1.58 5.99 11.65
N LEU A 68 -2.45 6.57 10.83
CA LEU A 68 -2.08 7.65 9.92
C LEU A 68 -1.72 8.94 10.68
N ASN A 69 -2.35 9.21 11.81
CA ASN A 69 -1.96 10.32 12.67
C ASN A 69 -0.56 10.10 13.29
N ASP A 70 -0.23 8.89 13.69
CA ASP A 70 1.11 8.56 14.18
C ASP A 70 2.16 8.67 13.07
N LEU A 71 1.84 8.24 11.85
CA LEU A 71 2.69 8.41 10.68
C LEU A 71 2.94 9.91 10.39
N LYS A 72 1.91 10.76 10.48
CA LYS A 72 2.07 12.22 10.33
C LYS A 72 2.97 12.81 11.41
N LYS A 73 2.84 12.37 12.67
CA LYS A 73 3.73 12.80 13.76
C LYS A 73 5.18 12.40 13.48
N LEU A 74 5.43 11.17 12.99
CA LEU A 74 6.77 10.73 12.61
C LEU A 74 7.36 11.60 11.49
N LEU A 75 6.54 11.96 10.53
CA LEU A 75 6.97 12.80 9.40
C LEU A 75 7.28 14.24 9.84
N ASP A 76 6.62 14.73 10.87
CA ASP A 76 6.83 16.07 11.43
C ASP A 76 6.88 17.16 10.32
N GLY A 77 5.89 17.12 9.43
CA GLY A 77 5.78 18.05 8.29
C GLY A 77 6.80 17.83 7.16
N ARG A 78 7.66 16.81 7.22
CA ARG A 78 8.68 16.57 6.19
C ARG A 78 8.06 16.24 4.83
N PRO A 79 8.71 16.68 3.74
CA PRO A 79 8.26 16.35 2.40
C PRO A 79 8.41 14.87 2.08
N VAL A 80 7.40 14.29 1.41
CA VAL A 80 7.38 12.90 0.94
C VAL A 80 7.45 12.88 -0.57
N LYS A 81 8.47 12.24 -1.14
CA LYS A 81 8.69 12.17 -2.58
C LYS A 81 7.82 11.13 -3.29
N ALA A 82 7.49 10.03 -2.60
CA ALA A 82 6.64 9.01 -3.18
C ALA A 82 5.80 8.30 -2.10
N LEU A 83 4.53 8.08 -2.41
CA LEU A 83 3.66 7.13 -1.74
C LEU A 83 3.39 5.98 -2.70
N ILE A 84 3.71 4.74 -2.29
CA ILE A 84 3.49 3.53 -3.10
C ILE A 84 2.44 2.66 -2.41
N ASN A 85 1.23 2.67 -2.95
CA ASN A 85 0.14 1.81 -2.55
C ASN A 85 0.30 0.44 -3.24
N ASN A 86 1.07 -0.45 -2.60
CA ASN A 86 1.39 -1.77 -3.12
C ASN A 86 0.65 -2.89 -2.39
N ALA A 87 0.28 -2.69 -1.12
CA ALA A 87 -0.45 -3.71 -0.36
C ALA A 87 -1.73 -4.12 -1.08
N ALA A 88 -1.96 -5.43 -1.14
CA ALA A 88 -3.17 -6.00 -1.70
C ALA A 88 -3.44 -7.39 -1.12
N ILE A 89 -4.71 -7.77 -1.10
CA ILE A 89 -5.15 -9.13 -0.83
C ILE A 89 -5.93 -9.69 -2.02
N SER A 90 -5.71 -10.97 -2.31
CA SER A 90 -6.43 -11.74 -3.33
C SER A 90 -6.81 -13.09 -2.72
N PRO A 91 -7.91 -13.14 -1.95
CA PRO A 91 -8.32 -14.36 -1.25
C PRO A 91 -8.58 -15.52 -2.22
N LYS A 92 -8.35 -16.71 -1.70
CA LYS A 92 -8.56 -17.99 -2.37
C LYS A 92 -9.49 -18.86 -1.53
N ASP A 93 -10.02 -19.92 -2.12
CA ASP A 93 -10.69 -20.97 -1.38
C ASP A 93 -9.71 -21.81 -0.53
N GLU A 94 -10.22 -22.78 0.21
CA GLU A 94 -9.46 -23.71 1.03
C GLU A 94 -8.44 -24.55 0.26
N ASN A 95 -8.67 -24.74 -1.05
CA ASN A 95 -7.80 -25.48 -1.97
C ASN A 95 -6.83 -24.55 -2.72
N ASN A 96 -6.69 -23.30 -2.28
CA ASN A 96 -5.87 -22.28 -2.92
C ASN A 96 -6.29 -21.94 -4.37
N LYS A 97 -7.56 -22.17 -4.71
CA LYS A 97 -8.12 -21.86 -6.02
C LYS A 97 -8.83 -20.50 -6.02
N ARG A 98 -9.03 -19.97 -7.21
CA ARG A 98 -9.80 -18.77 -7.45
C ARG A 98 -11.26 -18.97 -7.01
N LEU A 99 -11.77 -18.05 -6.19
CA LEU A 99 -13.21 -17.99 -5.89
C LEU A 99 -14.00 -17.56 -7.12
N SER A 100 -15.20 -18.12 -7.30
CA SER A 100 -16.15 -17.67 -8.31
C SER A 100 -16.89 -16.42 -7.83
N PHE A 101 -17.63 -15.77 -8.73
CA PHE A 101 -18.49 -14.64 -8.35
C PHE A 101 -19.59 -15.07 -7.36
N ILE A 102 -20.16 -16.26 -7.57
CA ILE A 102 -21.25 -16.79 -6.73
C ILE A 102 -20.76 -17.17 -5.34
N ASP A 103 -19.55 -17.75 -5.25
CA ASP A 103 -18.97 -18.23 -4.01
C ASP A 103 -18.22 -17.17 -3.20
N THR A 104 -18.14 -15.94 -3.70
CA THR A 104 -17.48 -14.85 -2.99
C THR A 104 -18.48 -14.10 -2.12
N PRO A 105 -18.46 -14.27 -0.78
CA PRO A 105 -19.39 -13.59 0.11
C PRO A 105 -19.14 -12.07 0.15
N VAL A 106 -20.17 -11.30 0.45
CA VAL A 106 -20.11 -9.83 0.47
C VAL A 106 -19.06 -9.31 1.47
N GLU A 107 -18.91 -9.97 2.59
CA GLU A 107 -17.91 -9.64 3.62
C GLU A 107 -16.48 -9.74 3.06
N LEU A 108 -16.24 -10.72 2.17
CA LEU A 108 -14.94 -10.86 1.51
C LEU A 108 -14.71 -9.76 0.47
N TRP A 109 -15.76 -9.32 -0.24
CA TRP A 109 -15.70 -8.15 -1.10
C TRP A 109 -15.30 -6.91 -0.30
N GLN A 110 -15.94 -6.68 0.85
CA GLN A 110 -15.64 -5.54 1.72
C GLN A 110 -14.17 -5.55 2.17
N LYS A 111 -13.67 -6.70 2.64
CA LYS A 111 -12.26 -6.85 3.05
C LYS A 111 -11.29 -6.53 1.92
N VAL A 112 -11.55 -7.07 0.73
CA VAL A 112 -10.70 -6.81 -0.44
C VAL A 112 -10.72 -5.33 -0.82
N PHE A 113 -11.89 -4.70 -0.83
CA PHE A 113 -12.01 -3.27 -1.14
C PHE A 113 -11.38 -2.39 -0.05
N ASN A 114 -11.49 -2.75 1.22
CA ASN A 114 -10.82 -2.01 2.29
C ASN A 114 -9.32 -1.92 2.04
N VAL A 115 -8.66 -3.05 1.79
CA VAL A 115 -7.21 -3.09 1.58
C VAL A 115 -6.80 -2.53 0.22
N ASN A 116 -7.48 -2.95 -0.85
CA ASN A 116 -7.02 -2.69 -2.22
C ASN A 116 -7.47 -1.35 -2.79
N PHE A 117 -8.47 -0.70 -2.20
CA PHE A 117 -9.08 0.52 -2.72
C PHE A 117 -9.22 1.63 -1.66
N PHE A 118 -9.90 1.38 -0.54
CA PHE A 118 -10.14 2.43 0.47
C PHE A 118 -8.87 2.83 1.23
N ALA A 119 -8.02 1.87 1.61
CA ALA A 119 -6.75 2.19 2.25
C ALA A 119 -5.84 3.09 1.37
N PRO A 120 -5.64 2.83 0.07
CA PRO A 120 -4.99 3.79 -0.84
C PRO A 120 -5.57 5.21 -0.82
N ILE A 121 -6.90 5.37 -0.74
CA ILE A 121 -7.55 6.68 -0.62
C ILE A 121 -7.14 7.36 0.68
N LEU A 122 -7.28 6.65 1.81
CA LEU A 122 -6.98 7.21 3.13
C LEU A 122 -5.50 7.57 3.27
N MET A 123 -4.60 6.69 2.82
CA MET A 123 -3.15 6.95 2.78
C MET A 123 -2.84 8.21 1.97
N SER A 124 -3.40 8.33 0.78
CA SER A 124 -3.16 9.47 -0.12
C SER A 124 -3.68 10.77 0.48
N LYS A 125 -4.91 10.77 1.01
CA LYS A 125 -5.49 11.94 1.68
C LYS A 125 -4.67 12.37 2.91
N ALA A 126 -4.25 11.41 3.73
CA ALA A 126 -3.48 11.69 4.93
C ALA A 126 -2.13 12.35 4.63
N LEU A 127 -1.50 11.99 3.52
CA LEU A 127 -0.14 12.41 3.14
C LEU A 127 -0.11 13.53 2.09
N ILE A 128 -1.28 14.02 1.65
CA ILE A 128 -1.36 14.95 0.53
C ILE A 128 -0.49 16.22 0.72
N LYS A 129 -0.47 16.80 1.92
CA LYS A 129 0.35 17.97 2.21
C LYS A 129 1.85 17.69 2.10
N ASN A 130 2.29 16.53 2.63
CA ASN A 130 3.69 16.12 2.56
C ASN A 130 4.14 15.84 1.11
N LEU A 131 3.24 15.24 0.30
CA LEU A 131 3.47 15.00 -1.13
C LEU A 131 3.55 16.33 -1.91
N GLN A 132 2.64 17.27 -1.66
CA GLN A 132 2.65 18.59 -2.31
C GLN A 132 3.94 19.36 -2.02
N LEU A 133 4.41 19.36 -0.76
CA LEU A 133 5.67 20.01 -0.38
C LEU A 133 6.88 19.46 -1.16
N ALA A 134 6.87 18.18 -1.47
CA ALA A 134 7.95 17.55 -2.23
C ALA A 134 7.77 17.64 -3.74
N LYS A 135 6.63 18.12 -4.27
CA LYS A 135 6.19 17.84 -5.64
C LYS A 135 6.30 16.34 -5.91
N GLY A 136 5.83 15.56 -4.95
CA GLY A 136 5.92 14.11 -4.94
C GLY A 136 4.85 13.45 -5.79
N MET A 137 4.84 12.11 -5.77
CA MET A 137 3.92 11.31 -6.56
C MET A 137 3.23 10.24 -5.74
N VAL A 138 2.04 9.83 -6.17
CA VAL A 138 1.36 8.62 -5.70
C VAL A 138 1.46 7.56 -6.78
N ILE A 139 1.91 6.36 -6.41
CA ILE A 139 2.00 5.19 -7.27
C ILE A 139 1.05 4.13 -6.74
N ASN A 140 0.03 3.79 -7.52
CA ASN A 140 -0.92 2.73 -7.19
C ASN A 140 -0.57 1.47 -7.99
N VAL A 141 -0.24 0.37 -7.30
CA VAL A 141 0.06 -0.91 -7.95
C VAL A 141 -1.27 -1.58 -8.31
N THR A 142 -1.62 -1.52 -9.58
CA THR A 142 -2.79 -2.16 -10.17
C THR A 142 -2.50 -3.61 -10.58
N SER A 143 -3.22 -4.15 -11.53
CA SER A 143 -3.02 -5.51 -12.03
C SER A 143 -3.58 -5.65 -13.44
N ILE A 144 -3.09 -6.60 -14.21
CA ILE A 144 -3.72 -7.01 -15.46
C ILE A 144 -5.16 -7.49 -15.24
N ALA A 145 -5.47 -8.03 -14.05
CA ALA A 145 -6.82 -8.40 -13.64
C ALA A 145 -7.80 -7.22 -13.55
N SER A 146 -7.32 -5.97 -13.66
CA SER A 146 -8.19 -4.80 -13.79
C SER A 146 -8.88 -4.68 -15.15
N ASP A 147 -8.34 -5.32 -16.16
CA ASP A 147 -8.82 -5.18 -17.55
C ASP A 147 -9.38 -6.49 -18.11
N THR A 148 -8.93 -7.62 -17.56
CA THR A 148 -9.34 -8.96 -18.03
C THR A 148 -9.62 -9.89 -16.87
N VAL A 149 -10.45 -10.89 -17.09
CA VAL A 149 -10.63 -12.00 -16.13
C VAL A 149 -9.33 -12.80 -16.08
N HIS A 150 -8.79 -12.96 -14.87
CA HIS A 150 -7.54 -13.66 -14.65
C HIS A 150 -7.79 -15.00 -13.93
N GLU A 151 -7.14 -16.06 -14.37
CA GLU A 151 -7.37 -17.43 -13.86
C GLU A 151 -7.04 -17.60 -12.36
N PHE A 152 -6.13 -16.79 -11.82
CA PHE A 152 -5.72 -16.86 -10.41
C PHE A 152 -6.32 -15.76 -9.54
N ALA A 153 -6.96 -14.74 -10.10
CA ALA A 153 -7.50 -13.61 -9.35
C ALA A 153 -9.01 -13.71 -9.24
N GLY A 154 -9.53 -13.69 -8.02
CA GLY A 154 -10.98 -13.69 -7.77
C GLY A 154 -11.66 -12.37 -8.20
N PRO A 155 -13.00 -12.37 -8.31
CA PRO A 155 -13.76 -11.23 -8.85
C PRO A 155 -13.59 -9.97 -7.98
N ALA A 156 -13.59 -10.09 -6.65
CA ALA A 156 -13.36 -8.96 -5.76
C ALA A 156 -12.00 -8.30 -5.98
N TYR A 157 -10.94 -9.10 -6.20
CA TYR A 157 -9.62 -8.58 -6.51
C TYR A 157 -9.60 -7.81 -7.82
N GLY A 158 -10.04 -8.44 -8.93
CA GLY A 158 -10.04 -7.80 -10.25
C GLY A 158 -10.81 -6.48 -10.24
N THR A 159 -12.02 -6.49 -9.67
CA THR A 159 -12.88 -5.30 -9.55
C THR A 159 -12.24 -4.22 -8.69
N SER A 160 -11.62 -4.57 -7.56
CA SER A 160 -10.94 -3.58 -6.71
C SER A 160 -9.75 -2.93 -7.42
N LYS A 161 -9.01 -3.69 -8.23
CA LYS A 161 -7.88 -3.17 -9.02
C LYS A 161 -8.34 -2.31 -10.20
N ALA A 162 -9.50 -2.62 -10.80
CA ALA A 162 -10.13 -1.77 -11.80
C ALA A 162 -10.59 -0.44 -11.19
N ALA A 163 -11.19 -0.47 -10.01
CA ALA A 163 -11.55 0.73 -9.25
C ALA A 163 -10.30 1.58 -8.92
N LEU A 164 -9.21 0.95 -8.45
CA LEU A 164 -7.96 1.65 -8.15
C LEU A 164 -7.32 2.27 -9.40
N LYS A 165 -7.42 1.61 -10.56
CA LYS A 165 -6.96 2.14 -11.84
C LYS A 165 -7.75 3.38 -12.24
N SER A 166 -9.08 3.38 -12.06
CA SER A 166 -9.93 4.54 -12.31
C SER A 166 -9.60 5.69 -11.35
N LEU A 167 -9.50 5.39 -10.05
CA LEU A 167 -9.12 6.36 -9.02
C LEU A 167 -7.77 7.05 -9.35
N THR A 168 -6.80 6.30 -9.85
CA THR A 168 -5.49 6.86 -10.20
C THR A 168 -5.60 7.95 -11.27
N ARG A 169 -6.49 7.80 -12.23
CA ARG A 169 -6.78 8.83 -13.24
C ARG A 169 -7.46 10.05 -12.64
N GLU A 170 -8.46 9.85 -11.76
CA GLU A 170 -9.13 10.94 -11.05
C GLU A 170 -8.16 11.74 -10.16
N MET A 171 -7.18 11.07 -9.54
CA MET A 171 -6.18 11.73 -8.69
C MET A 171 -5.17 12.56 -9.50
N ALA A 172 -5.05 12.34 -10.79
CA ALA A 172 -4.13 13.04 -11.69
C ALA A 172 -4.78 14.22 -12.42
N SER A 173 -6.10 14.39 -12.29
CA SER A 173 -6.87 15.53 -12.85
C SER A 173 -6.82 16.75 -11.88
#